data_d18189850902c8a4b62c11433bd54f3a
#
_entry.id   d18189850902c8a4b62c11433bd54f3a
#
_cell.length_a   1.000
_cell.length_b   1.000
_cell.length_c   1.000
_cell.angle_alpha   90.00
_cell.angle_beta   90.00
_cell.angle_gamma   90.00
#
_symmetry.space_group_name_H-M   'P 1'
#
loop_
_entity.id
_entity.type
_entity.pdbx_description
1 polymer ?
#
loop_
_entity_poly.entity_id
_entity_poly.type
_entity_poly.pdbx_seq_one_letter_code
_entity_poly.pdbx_strand_id
1 'polypeptide(L)'
;YDMSDNGGRSGVEAAVESYLKGTDGTRVVSMNEDGKITGEYYSKEPVPGNTVELTIDLDLQQAAEDALAATITRMTGEDGDETRGGAVAVVQVGTGEVLALASYPTYDLSTFRQSSIYAAPSNDPARPFTHRATNRPYVPGSPNQTLTAVAAPGAGPINPTTEIHSYSRSVSLNKPH
;
A
#
# COMPACT_ATOMS: atom_id res chain seq x y z
N TYR A 1 22.69 5.76 1.27
CA TYR A 1 21.58 6.74 1.26
C TYR A 1 21.72 7.59 2.52
N ASP A 2 21.83 8.89 2.34
CA ASP A 2 21.81 9.85 3.43
C ASP A 2 20.36 10.04 3.91
N MET A 3 20.16 10.37 5.20
CA MET A 3 18.84 10.67 5.78
C MET A 3 18.16 11.88 5.12
N SER A 4 18.89 12.65 4.33
CA SER A 4 18.42 13.77 3.51
C SER A 4 17.98 13.38 2.09
N ASP A 5 18.14 12.12 1.67
CA ASP A 5 17.77 11.67 0.33
C ASP A 5 16.26 11.50 0.20
N ASN A 6 15.66 12.25 -0.71
CA ASN A 6 14.23 12.25 -1.02
C ASN A 6 13.87 11.24 -2.13
N GLY A 7 14.37 10.02 -2.07
CA GLY A 7 14.05 8.99 -3.07
C GLY A 7 12.88 8.13 -2.66
N GLY A 8 11.98 7.83 -3.60
CA GLY A 8 10.89 6.87 -3.42
C GLY A 8 11.41 5.45 -3.25
N ARG A 9 11.08 4.79 -2.13
CA ARG A 9 11.61 3.45 -1.78
C ARG A 9 10.59 2.32 -1.90
N SER A 10 9.32 2.66 -1.92
CA SER A 10 8.22 1.70 -1.99
C SER A 10 6.95 2.32 -2.54
N GLY A 11 5.98 1.48 -2.89
CA GLY A 11 4.66 1.91 -3.35
C GLY A 11 4.70 2.77 -4.60
N VAL A 12 3.79 3.72 -4.67
CA VAL A 12 3.65 4.64 -5.81
C VAL A 12 4.90 5.51 -6.00
N GLU A 13 5.48 6.03 -4.90
CA GLU A 13 6.70 6.85 -4.99
C GLU A 13 7.83 6.13 -5.70
N ALA A 14 8.08 4.86 -5.36
CA ALA A 14 9.11 4.07 -6.04
C ALA A 14 8.76 3.78 -7.51
N ALA A 15 7.49 3.52 -7.80
CA ALA A 15 7.04 3.20 -9.15
C ALA A 15 7.17 4.38 -10.12
N VAL A 16 7.00 5.61 -9.63
CA VAL A 16 7.05 6.84 -10.44
C VAL A 16 8.21 7.76 -10.07
N GLU A 17 9.23 7.24 -9.38
CA GLU A 17 10.40 8.00 -8.92
C GLU A 17 11.04 8.81 -10.05
N SER A 18 11.17 8.24 -11.24
CA SER A 18 11.77 8.91 -12.40
C SER A 18 11.01 10.17 -12.86
N TYR A 19 9.73 10.28 -12.50
CA TYR A 19 8.89 11.44 -12.77
C TYR A 19 8.87 12.43 -11.61
N LEU A 20 8.85 11.93 -10.38
CA LEU A 20 8.78 12.75 -9.17
C LEU A 20 10.11 13.39 -8.82
N LYS A 21 11.22 12.68 -9.06
CA LYS A 21 12.55 13.17 -8.71
C LYS A 21 13.02 14.21 -9.72
N GLY A 22 13.26 15.42 -9.23
CA GLY A 22 13.94 16.47 -10.00
C GLY A 22 15.45 16.24 -10.09
N THR A 23 16.16 17.24 -10.50
CA THR A 23 17.62 17.25 -10.51
C THR A 23 18.14 18.25 -9.49
N ASP A 24 19.00 17.81 -8.58
CA ASP A 24 19.58 18.68 -7.58
C ASP A 24 20.46 19.76 -8.20
N GLY A 25 20.30 20.97 -7.72
CA GLY A 25 21.19 22.09 -8.02
C GLY A 25 22.44 22.06 -7.15
N THR A 26 23.44 22.80 -7.57
CA THR A 26 24.65 23.04 -6.78
C THR A 26 24.77 24.53 -6.51
N ARG A 27 24.68 24.94 -5.24
CA ARG A 27 24.86 26.32 -4.81
C ARG A 27 26.28 26.51 -4.31
N VAL A 28 26.98 27.51 -4.86
CA VAL A 28 28.28 27.95 -4.42
C VAL A 28 28.10 29.16 -3.51
N VAL A 29 28.72 29.09 -2.34
CA VAL A 29 28.65 30.14 -1.33
C VAL A 29 30.04 30.69 -1.11
N SER A 30 30.22 31.98 -1.30
CA SER A 30 31.48 32.68 -0.98
C SER A 30 31.40 33.25 0.44
N MET A 31 32.47 33.07 1.21
CA MET A 31 32.58 33.58 2.58
C MET A 31 33.83 34.48 2.71
N ASN A 32 33.75 35.48 3.55
CA ASN A 32 34.93 36.27 3.95
C ASN A 32 35.71 35.53 5.06
N GLU A 33 36.82 36.12 5.50
CA GLU A 33 37.71 35.59 6.55
C GLU A 33 36.97 35.40 7.90
N ASP A 34 35.92 36.18 8.14
CA ASP A 34 35.08 36.09 9.36
C ASP A 34 33.95 35.02 9.24
N GLY A 35 33.91 34.25 8.15
CA GLY A 35 32.88 33.25 7.91
C GLY A 35 31.51 33.80 7.46
N LYS A 36 31.42 35.09 7.16
CA LYS A 36 30.18 35.71 6.68
C LYS A 36 30.02 35.53 5.18
N ILE A 37 28.81 35.09 4.78
CA ILE A 37 28.45 34.90 3.37
C ILE A 37 28.52 36.27 2.66
N THR A 38 29.34 36.38 1.61
CA THR A 38 29.53 37.56 0.78
C THR A 38 28.86 37.45 -0.58
N GLY A 39 28.51 36.26 -1.00
CA GLY A 39 27.78 36.02 -2.23
C GLY A 39 27.38 34.57 -2.38
N GLU A 40 26.37 34.35 -3.17
CA GLU A 40 25.92 33.00 -3.52
C GLU A 40 25.40 32.98 -4.95
N TYR A 41 25.59 31.85 -5.63
CA TYR A 41 25.03 31.59 -6.95
C TYR A 41 24.88 30.10 -7.18
N TYR A 42 24.00 29.72 -8.08
CA TYR A 42 23.90 28.32 -8.53
C TYR A 42 24.91 28.07 -9.64
N SER A 43 25.83 27.13 -9.42
CA SER A 43 26.69 26.60 -10.49
C SER A 43 25.94 25.57 -11.36
N LYS A 44 24.89 25.00 -10.81
CA LYS A 44 23.89 24.14 -11.48
C LYS A 44 22.55 24.50 -10.91
N GLU A 45 21.61 24.93 -11.75
CA GLU A 45 20.25 25.23 -11.35
C GLU A 45 19.50 23.92 -10.98
N PRO A 46 18.70 23.93 -9.89
CA PRO A 46 17.83 22.80 -9.58
C PRO A 46 16.69 22.73 -10.61
N VAL A 47 16.32 21.51 -10.98
CA VAL A 47 15.15 21.26 -11.83
C VAL A 47 14.11 20.52 -11.02
N PRO A 48 12.90 21.07 -10.82
CA PRO A 48 11.86 20.39 -10.06
C PRO A 48 11.40 19.10 -10.79
N GLY A 49 10.94 18.14 -10.02
CA GLY A 49 10.26 16.96 -10.57
C GLY A 49 8.85 17.29 -11.08
N ASN A 50 8.21 16.29 -11.65
CA ASN A 50 6.85 16.42 -12.19
C ASN A 50 5.81 16.14 -11.11
N THR A 51 4.58 16.59 -11.35
CA THR A 51 3.40 16.25 -10.54
C THR A 51 2.82 14.92 -11.02
N VAL A 52 2.45 14.07 -10.08
CA VAL A 52 1.72 12.83 -10.32
C VAL A 52 0.35 12.94 -9.66
N GLU A 53 -0.71 12.79 -10.44
CA GLU A 53 -2.09 12.75 -9.98
C GLU A 53 -2.55 11.30 -9.90
N LEU A 54 -3.14 10.91 -8.77
CA LEU A 54 -3.67 9.57 -8.54
C LEU A 54 -5.18 9.58 -8.71
N THR A 55 -5.74 8.40 -8.99
CA THR A 55 -7.19 8.20 -9.09
C THR A 55 -7.87 8.02 -7.72
N ILE A 56 -7.11 8.11 -6.63
CA ILE A 56 -7.63 7.95 -5.28
C ILE A 56 -8.60 9.09 -4.93
N ASP A 57 -9.80 8.72 -4.53
CA ASP A 57 -10.78 9.60 -3.92
C ASP A 57 -10.52 9.64 -2.41
N LEU A 58 -10.17 10.81 -1.88
CA LEU A 58 -9.76 10.94 -0.48
C LEU A 58 -10.89 10.65 0.51
N ASP A 59 -12.13 11.02 0.20
CA ASP A 59 -13.27 10.76 1.07
C ASP A 59 -13.56 9.26 1.13
N LEU A 60 -13.49 8.59 -0.01
CA LEU A 60 -13.66 7.15 -0.11
C LEU A 60 -12.51 6.39 0.56
N GLN A 61 -11.28 6.87 0.41
CA GLN A 61 -10.10 6.31 1.07
C GLN A 61 -10.26 6.37 2.59
N GLN A 62 -10.62 7.54 3.14
CA GLN A 62 -10.84 7.71 4.58
C GLN A 62 -11.98 6.81 5.09
N ALA A 63 -13.09 6.75 4.37
CA ALA A 63 -14.20 5.88 4.74
C ALA A 63 -13.80 4.40 4.74
N ALA A 64 -12.97 3.97 3.77
CA ALA A 64 -12.45 2.61 3.70
C ALA A 64 -11.49 2.29 4.87
N GLU A 65 -10.62 3.23 5.23
CA GLU A 65 -9.69 3.08 6.37
C GLU A 65 -10.45 2.99 7.70
N ASP A 66 -11.41 3.86 7.93
CA ASP A 66 -12.23 3.87 9.15
C ASP A 66 -13.06 2.58 9.28
N ALA A 67 -13.71 2.14 8.21
CA ALA A 67 -14.49 0.92 8.20
C ALA A 67 -13.62 -0.32 8.43
N LEU A 68 -12.43 -0.37 7.81
CA LEU A 68 -11.47 -1.45 7.99
C LEU A 68 -10.96 -1.50 9.43
N ALA A 69 -10.54 -0.37 9.99
CA ALA A 69 -10.06 -0.26 11.35
C ALA A 69 -11.12 -0.70 12.37
N ALA A 70 -12.36 -0.22 12.23
CA ALA A 70 -13.48 -0.60 13.09
C ALA A 70 -13.78 -2.11 13.00
N THR A 71 -13.74 -2.68 11.79
CA THR A 71 -14.00 -4.10 11.58
C THR A 71 -12.94 -4.97 12.22
N ILE A 72 -11.65 -4.69 12.00
CA ILE A 72 -10.54 -5.46 12.58
C ILE A 72 -10.53 -5.35 14.11
N THR A 73 -10.76 -4.14 14.65
CA THR A 73 -10.83 -3.92 16.10
C THR A 73 -11.94 -4.74 16.74
N ARG A 74 -13.11 -4.81 16.12
CA ARG A 74 -14.23 -5.61 16.59
C ARG A 74 -13.89 -7.11 16.57
N MET A 75 -13.36 -7.62 15.46
CA MET A 75 -13.01 -9.04 15.30
C MET A 75 -11.91 -9.48 16.28
N THR A 76 -10.93 -8.64 16.54
CA THR A 76 -9.83 -8.96 17.46
C THR A 76 -10.29 -9.14 18.92
N GLY A 77 -11.46 -8.62 19.29
CA GLY A 77 -12.02 -8.72 20.66
C GLY A 77 -13.04 -9.85 20.84
N GLU A 78 -13.52 -10.45 19.74
CA GLU A 78 -14.57 -11.47 19.76
C GLU A 78 -13.95 -12.88 19.59
N ASP A 79 -14.35 -13.81 20.44
CA ASP A 79 -14.05 -15.27 20.33
C ASP A 79 -12.56 -15.66 20.25
N GLY A 80 -11.64 -14.81 20.70
CA GLY A 80 -10.21 -15.11 20.66
C GLY A 80 -9.62 -15.07 19.25
N ASP A 81 -10.27 -14.41 18.32
CA ASP A 81 -9.73 -14.17 16.96
C ASP A 81 -8.46 -13.28 17.05
N GLU A 82 -7.36 -13.80 16.52
CA GLU A 82 -6.08 -13.11 16.43
C GLU A 82 -5.93 -12.28 15.15
N THR A 83 -7.02 -11.91 14.49
CA THR A 83 -6.98 -11.08 13.28
C THR A 83 -6.32 -9.74 13.58
N ARG A 84 -5.12 -9.54 13.03
CA ARG A 84 -4.27 -8.37 13.32
C ARG A 84 -4.14 -7.41 12.15
N GLY A 85 -4.84 -7.65 11.06
CA GLY A 85 -4.74 -6.77 9.91
C GLY A 85 -5.58 -7.20 8.72
N GLY A 86 -5.84 -6.24 7.85
CA GLY A 86 -6.63 -6.42 6.65
C GLY A 86 -6.33 -5.39 5.58
N ALA A 87 -7.04 -5.50 4.46
CA ALA A 87 -6.93 -4.56 3.36
C ALA A 87 -8.29 -4.36 2.68
N VAL A 88 -8.47 -3.17 2.09
CA VAL A 88 -9.59 -2.84 1.21
C VAL A 88 -9.05 -2.30 -0.08
N ALA A 89 -9.58 -2.74 -1.21
CA ALA A 89 -9.32 -2.16 -2.52
C ALA A 89 -10.67 -1.84 -3.18
N VAL A 90 -10.83 -0.59 -3.62
CA VAL A 90 -12.01 -0.14 -4.37
C VAL A 90 -11.58 0.24 -5.77
N VAL A 91 -12.12 -0.45 -6.76
CA VAL A 91 -11.76 -0.29 -8.17
C VAL A 91 -13.02 0.05 -8.97
N GLN A 92 -12.94 1.08 -9.80
CA GLN A 92 -14.05 1.48 -10.66
C GLN A 92 -14.25 0.47 -11.78
N VAL A 93 -15.48 -0.03 -11.89
CA VAL A 93 -15.86 -0.93 -12.96
C VAL A 93 -15.85 -0.21 -14.31
N GLY A 94 -15.22 -0.82 -15.29
CA GLY A 94 -15.14 -0.29 -16.66
C GLY A 94 -13.87 0.51 -16.95
N THR A 95 -13.31 1.27 -16.01
CA THR A 95 -12.05 2.01 -16.19
C THR A 95 -10.85 1.29 -15.57
N GLY A 96 -11.07 0.56 -14.47
CA GLY A 96 -9.99 -0.06 -13.68
C GLY A 96 -9.26 0.91 -12.75
N GLU A 97 -9.74 2.14 -12.62
CA GLU A 97 -9.18 3.14 -11.70
C GLU A 97 -9.29 2.69 -10.26
N VAL A 98 -8.21 2.80 -9.51
CA VAL A 98 -8.19 2.50 -8.08
C VAL A 98 -8.64 3.75 -7.32
N LEU A 99 -9.83 3.69 -6.72
CA LEU A 99 -10.43 4.80 -6.00
C LEU A 99 -10.08 4.81 -4.52
N ALA A 100 -9.85 3.65 -3.91
CA ALA A 100 -9.34 3.54 -2.55
C ALA A 100 -8.48 2.28 -2.40
N LEU A 101 -7.45 2.36 -1.56
CA LEU A 101 -6.52 1.27 -1.29
C LEU A 101 -6.03 1.35 0.16
N ALA A 102 -6.79 0.76 1.07
CA ALA A 102 -6.54 0.83 2.50
C ALA A 102 -5.84 -0.42 3.04
N SER A 103 -5.02 -0.24 4.05
CA SER A 103 -4.37 -1.31 4.82
C SER A 103 -4.47 -1.02 6.31
N TYR A 104 -4.71 -2.05 7.13
CA TYR A 104 -4.72 -1.93 8.57
C TYR A 104 -3.79 -3.01 9.21
N PRO A 105 -3.05 -2.72 10.28
CA PRO A 105 -2.83 -1.38 10.83
C PRO A 105 -2.08 -0.46 9.86
N THR A 106 -2.24 0.83 10.07
CA THR A 106 -1.56 1.88 9.31
C THR A 106 -0.62 2.68 10.21
N TYR A 107 0.00 3.70 9.69
CA TYR A 107 0.91 4.60 10.40
C TYR A 107 0.73 6.04 9.91
N ASP A 108 1.11 7.00 10.75
CA ASP A 108 1.02 8.42 10.41
C ASP A 108 2.24 8.84 9.57
N LEU A 109 1.98 9.20 8.31
CA LEU A 109 3.00 9.68 7.37
C LEU A 109 3.69 10.98 7.83
N SER A 110 3.00 11.83 8.59
CA SER A 110 3.56 13.10 9.07
C SER A 110 4.71 12.87 10.06
N THR A 111 4.68 11.75 10.77
CA THR A 111 5.68 11.37 11.78
C THR A 111 6.75 10.42 11.23
N PHE A 112 6.60 9.94 9.99
CA PHE A 112 7.44 8.89 9.39
C PHE A 112 8.95 9.24 9.39
N ARG A 113 9.31 10.51 9.23
CA ARG A 113 10.72 10.97 9.19
C ARG A 113 11.38 11.07 10.56
N GLN A 114 10.63 10.95 11.65
CA GLN A 114 11.19 11.00 13.00
C GLN A 114 11.74 9.61 13.35
N SER A 115 13.07 9.48 13.47
CA SER A 115 13.75 8.20 13.64
C SER A 115 13.27 7.38 14.86
N SER A 116 12.90 8.06 15.96
CA SER A 116 12.35 7.42 17.15
C SER A 116 10.96 6.83 16.93
N ILE A 117 10.15 7.44 16.06
CA ILE A 117 8.79 7.00 15.73
C ILE A 117 8.83 5.92 14.65
N TYR A 118 9.80 5.98 13.73
CA TYR A 118 10.01 4.94 12.71
C TYR A 118 10.38 3.57 13.34
N ALA A 119 11.17 3.56 14.39
CA ALA A 119 11.61 2.32 15.02
C ALA A 119 10.46 1.52 15.66
N ALA A 120 9.46 2.20 16.24
CA ALA A 120 8.32 1.54 16.87
C ALA A 120 7.46 0.74 15.87
N PRO A 121 6.97 1.32 14.76
CA PRO A 121 6.23 0.56 13.74
C PRO A 121 7.05 -0.50 13.03
N SER A 122 8.38 -0.31 12.88
CA SER A 122 9.26 -1.31 12.26
C SER A 122 9.36 -2.60 13.07
N ASN A 123 9.28 -2.50 14.40
CA ASN A 123 9.37 -3.62 15.34
C ASN A 123 7.99 -4.17 15.73
N ASP A 124 6.91 -3.57 15.28
CA ASP A 124 5.55 -4.01 15.58
C ASP A 124 5.26 -5.36 14.90
N PRO A 125 4.88 -6.41 15.65
CA PRO A 125 4.48 -7.70 15.09
C PRO A 125 3.33 -7.58 14.07
N ALA A 126 2.47 -6.57 14.21
CA ALA A 126 1.39 -6.29 13.29
C ALA A 126 1.87 -5.70 11.95
N ARG A 127 3.14 -5.29 11.83
CA ARG A 127 3.79 -4.81 10.59
C ARG A 127 3.00 -3.72 9.87
N PRO A 128 2.81 -2.53 10.45
CA PRO A 128 2.02 -1.46 9.85
C PRO A 128 2.57 -0.94 8.53
N PHE A 129 3.88 -1.06 8.27
CA PHE A 129 4.50 -0.69 6.99
C PHE A 129 4.21 -1.66 5.83
N THR A 130 3.56 -2.79 6.09
CA THR A 130 3.20 -3.71 5.03
C THR A 130 1.96 -3.22 4.30
N HIS A 131 2.08 -2.90 3.02
CA HIS A 131 0.93 -2.57 2.17
C HIS A 131 0.17 -3.86 1.83
N ARG A 132 -0.86 -4.18 2.64
CA ARG A 132 -1.53 -5.49 2.60
C ARG A 132 -2.32 -5.73 1.34
N ALA A 133 -2.88 -4.70 0.76
CA ALA A 133 -3.67 -4.82 -0.45
C ALA A 133 -2.85 -5.29 -1.67
N THR A 134 -1.54 -5.00 -1.69
CA THR A 134 -0.65 -5.33 -2.82
C THR A 134 0.43 -6.34 -2.49
N ASN A 135 0.93 -6.35 -1.24
CA ASN A 135 2.15 -7.09 -0.88
C ASN A 135 1.91 -8.27 0.07
N ARG A 136 0.65 -8.59 0.39
CA ARG A 136 0.34 -9.69 1.29
C ARG A 136 -0.55 -10.74 0.62
N PRO A 137 -0.11 -11.99 0.48
CA PRO A 137 -0.99 -13.06 0.07
C PRO A 137 -1.94 -13.44 1.22
N TYR A 138 -3.19 -13.67 0.89
CA TYR A 138 -4.22 -14.20 1.80
C TYR A 138 -4.74 -15.52 1.27
N VAL A 139 -5.19 -16.38 2.18
CA VAL A 139 -5.86 -17.62 1.79
C VAL A 139 -7.17 -17.24 1.10
N PRO A 140 -7.42 -17.71 -0.14
CA PRO A 140 -8.63 -17.38 -0.86
C PRO A 140 -9.85 -18.00 -0.16
N GLY A 141 -10.91 -17.19 -0.03
CA GLY A 141 -12.21 -17.60 0.49
C GLY A 141 -13.29 -17.59 -0.58
N SER A 142 -14.63 -17.49 -0.14
CA SER A 142 -15.80 -17.47 -1.05
C SER A 142 -15.72 -16.44 -2.19
N PRO A 143 -15.09 -15.27 -2.05
CA PRO A 143 -14.90 -14.33 -3.18
C PRO A 143 -14.16 -14.93 -4.37
N ASN A 144 -13.28 -15.92 -4.15
CA ASN A 144 -12.57 -16.61 -5.22
C ASN A 144 -13.48 -17.48 -6.10
N GLN A 145 -14.68 -17.81 -5.62
CA GLN A 145 -15.66 -18.58 -6.41
C GLN A 145 -16.09 -17.82 -7.65
N THR A 146 -16.20 -16.48 -7.58
CA THR A 146 -16.53 -15.64 -8.72
C THR A 146 -15.45 -15.73 -9.81
N LEU A 147 -14.17 -15.69 -9.43
CA LEU A 147 -13.05 -15.87 -10.36
C LEU A 147 -13.10 -17.25 -11.02
N THR A 148 -13.36 -18.29 -10.22
CA THR A 148 -13.49 -19.66 -10.72
C THR A 148 -14.65 -19.78 -11.69
N ALA A 149 -15.80 -19.16 -11.40
CA ALA A 149 -16.97 -19.19 -12.27
C ALA A 149 -16.75 -18.48 -13.61
N VAL A 150 -15.94 -17.41 -13.61
CA VAL A 150 -15.57 -16.70 -14.85
C VAL A 150 -14.51 -17.47 -15.65
N ALA A 151 -13.53 -18.08 -14.97
CA ALA A 151 -12.44 -18.78 -15.61
C ALA A 151 -12.83 -20.15 -16.18
N ALA A 152 -13.76 -20.83 -15.54
CA ALA A 152 -14.13 -22.21 -15.88
C ALA A 152 -14.71 -22.37 -17.28
N PRO A 153 -15.62 -21.51 -17.80
CA PRO A 153 -16.09 -21.57 -19.18
C PRO A 153 -14.94 -21.37 -20.19
N GLY A 154 -13.97 -20.51 -19.90
CA GLY A 154 -12.80 -20.29 -20.75
C GLY A 154 -11.87 -21.50 -20.84
N ALA A 155 -11.86 -22.38 -19.83
CA ALA A 155 -11.11 -23.64 -19.82
C ALA A 155 -11.80 -24.78 -20.60
N GLY A 156 -13.04 -24.60 -21.04
CA GLY A 156 -13.73 -25.47 -21.98
C GLY A 156 -14.62 -26.60 -21.42
N PRO A 157 -14.47 -27.09 -20.17
CA PRO A 157 -15.25 -28.25 -19.72
C PRO A 157 -16.67 -27.89 -19.24
N ILE A 158 -16.93 -26.64 -18.94
CA ILE A 158 -18.24 -26.17 -18.46
C ILE A 158 -18.72 -24.92 -19.18
N ASN A 159 -20.02 -24.75 -19.26
CA ASN A 159 -20.68 -23.56 -19.78
C ASN A 159 -21.65 -23.00 -18.73
N PRO A 160 -22.24 -21.80 -18.94
CA PRO A 160 -23.12 -21.17 -17.95
C PRO A 160 -24.38 -22.00 -17.56
N THR A 161 -24.73 -22.99 -18.36
CA THR A 161 -25.90 -23.88 -18.11
C THR A 161 -25.50 -25.27 -17.65
N THR A 162 -24.22 -25.55 -17.41
CA THR A 162 -23.76 -26.83 -16.93
C THR A 162 -24.19 -27.05 -15.48
N GLU A 163 -24.98 -28.10 -15.24
CA GLU A 163 -25.35 -28.52 -13.90
C GLU A 163 -24.22 -29.33 -13.26
N ILE A 164 -23.82 -28.91 -12.05
CA ILE A 164 -22.79 -29.58 -11.27
C ILE A 164 -23.44 -30.17 -10.03
N HIS A 165 -23.48 -31.53 -9.96
CA HIS A 165 -23.95 -32.22 -8.77
C HIS A 165 -22.83 -32.26 -7.71
N SER A 166 -23.03 -31.54 -6.61
CA SER A 166 -22.13 -31.59 -5.45
C SER A 166 -22.61 -32.69 -4.47
N TYR A 167 -21.81 -33.71 -4.32
CA TYR A 167 -22.02 -34.70 -3.25
C TYR A 167 -21.26 -34.20 -2.01
N SER A 168 -21.95 -33.89 -0.92
CA SER A 168 -21.34 -33.50 0.34
C SER A 168 -20.50 -34.64 0.93
N ARG A 169 -19.22 -34.64 0.71
CA ARG A 169 -18.26 -35.49 1.39
C ARG A 169 -17.43 -34.60 2.32
N SER A 170 -17.64 -34.77 3.63
CA SER A 170 -16.79 -34.12 4.62
C SER A 170 -15.38 -34.73 4.53
N VAL A 171 -14.43 -33.96 4.11
CA VAL A 171 -13.01 -34.31 4.16
C VAL A 171 -12.41 -33.65 5.41
N SER A 172 -12.09 -34.46 6.42
CA SER A 172 -11.28 -33.98 7.55
C SER A 172 -9.88 -33.77 7.07
N LEU A 173 -9.48 -32.49 6.93
CA LEU A 173 -8.07 -32.12 6.75
C LEU A 173 -7.40 -32.22 8.12
N ASN A 174 -6.66 -33.30 8.36
CA ASN A 174 -5.74 -33.38 9.49
C ASN A 174 -4.69 -32.28 9.29
N LYS A 175 -4.71 -31.27 10.16
CA LYS A 175 -3.58 -30.34 10.26
C LYS A 175 -2.38 -31.15 10.76
N PRO A 176 -1.24 -31.17 10.05
CA PRO A 176 0.01 -31.61 10.67
C PRO A 176 0.38 -30.59 11.76
N HIS A 177 0.78 -31.10 12.90
CA HIS A 177 1.29 -30.35 14.05
C HIS A 177 2.58 -29.60 13.73
#